data_10792b5a01ed965bb4d90e4f61393b47
#
_entry.id   10792b5a01ed965bb4d90e4f61393b47
#
_cell.length_a   1.000
_cell.length_b   1.000
_cell.length_c   1.000
_cell.angle_alpha   90.00
_cell.angle_beta   90.00
_cell.angle_gamma   90.00
#
_symmetry.space_group_name_H-M   'P 1'
#
loop_
_entity.id
_entity.type
_entity.pdbx_description
1 polymer ?
#
loop_
_entity_poly.entity_id
_entity_poly.type
_entity_poly.pdbx_seq_one_letter_code
_entity_poly.pdbx_strand_id
1 'polypeptide(L)'
;MLRVGLLAFLHFIAFSAQIYNEPVEFTNPTQSWLELRDENLTRQKYDYTCGAASLSTIFTYYYKIDQTDEFAILESILSGKGIDINKKEHSIEQLRKKVSISFYDLGEYAKTRGFTPIGLALDMENLAKLQIPVIVHINVREVEHFSVFKGMDSDFVYLADPSFGNIKISHKKFQEMFYQREDAKYPGRILAFVPKDRAKIEPNQAFMHLDNSLFMVYEIILDRHL
;
A
#
# COMPACT_ATOMS: atom_id res chain seq x y z
N MET A 1 -2.58 -2.92 98.66
CA MET A 1 -3.38 -2.63 97.42
C MET A 1 -2.44 -2.51 96.29
N LEU A 2 -2.30 -3.55 95.49
CA LEU A 2 -1.37 -3.64 94.38
C LEU A 2 -2.17 -3.38 93.06
N ARG A 3 -1.88 -2.33 92.33
CA ARG A 3 -2.43 -2.06 91.00
C ARG A 3 -1.58 -2.70 89.93
N VAL A 4 -2.08 -3.74 89.32
CA VAL A 4 -1.46 -4.40 88.19
C VAL A 4 -1.85 -3.60 86.91
N GLY A 5 -0.90 -2.96 86.30
CA GLY A 5 -1.09 -2.29 85.01
C GLY A 5 -1.00 -3.29 83.88
N LEU A 6 -2.05 -3.41 83.07
CA LEU A 6 -2.11 -4.26 81.92
C LEU A 6 -1.50 -3.49 80.73
N LEU A 7 -0.30 -3.88 80.30
CA LEU A 7 0.31 -3.37 79.03
C LEU A 7 -0.21 -4.17 77.86
N ALA A 8 -1.09 -3.56 77.09
CA ALA A 8 -1.51 -4.12 75.80
C ALA A 8 -0.45 -3.87 74.71
N PHE A 9 0.20 -4.94 74.30
CA PHE A 9 1.11 -4.91 73.12
C PHE A 9 0.26 -4.93 71.83
N LEU A 10 0.17 -3.80 71.14
CA LEU A 10 -0.37 -3.72 69.79
C LEU A 10 0.71 -4.26 68.83
N HIS A 11 0.49 -5.45 68.30
CA HIS A 11 1.29 -5.97 67.19
C HIS A 11 0.74 -5.32 65.89
N PHE A 12 1.51 -4.39 65.35
CA PHE A 12 1.32 -3.89 63.97
C PHE A 12 1.87 -4.97 63.01
N ILE A 13 0.97 -5.70 62.39
CA ILE A 13 1.35 -6.56 61.26
C ILE A 13 1.49 -5.64 60.04
N ALA A 14 2.73 -5.33 59.65
CA ALA A 14 3.04 -4.66 58.41
C ALA A 14 2.82 -5.66 57.25
N PHE A 15 1.74 -5.50 56.51
CA PHE A 15 1.55 -6.17 55.23
C PHE A 15 2.44 -5.48 54.23
N SER A 16 3.62 -6.04 53.93
CA SER A 16 4.41 -5.65 52.79
C SER A 16 3.76 -6.28 51.56
N ALA A 17 3.08 -5.47 50.75
CA ALA A 17 2.67 -5.87 49.39
C ALA A 17 3.95 -6.06 48.57
N GLN A 18 4.35 -7.30 48.35
CA GLN A 18 5.35 -7.60 47.33
C GLN A 18 4.72 -7.35 45.96
N ILE A 19 5.08 -6.22 45.33
CA ILE A 19 4.79 -5.99 43.94
C ILE A 19 5.75 -6.92 43.17
N TYR A 20 5.21 -8.02 42.69
CA TYR A 20 5.92 -8.85 41.70
C TYR A 20 5.97 -8.07 40.39
N ASN A 21 7.07 -7.39 40.14
CA ASN A 21 7.44 -6.91 38.83
C ASN A 21 8.01 -8.13 38.06
N GLU A 22 7.13 -9.01 37.60
CA GLU A 22 7.52 -9.86 36.50
C GLU A 22 7.70 -8.96 35.27
N PRO A 23 8.87 -9.00 34.59
CA PRO A 23 9.00 -8.28 33.32
C PRO A 23 7.94 -8.83 32.37
N VAL A 24 7.00 -7.98 31.96
CA VAL A 24 6.06 -8.33 30.89
C VAL A 24 6.93 -8.40 29.63
N GLU A 25 7.35 -9.61 29.26
CA GLU A 25 7.93 -9.84 27.95
C GLU A 25 6.84 -9.61 26.91
N PHE A 26 6.93 -8.48 26.23
CA PHE A 26 6.16 -8.26 25.02
C PHE A 26 6.72 -9.20 23.94
N THR A 27 6.13 -10.37 23.81
CA THR A 27 6.52 -11.39 22.81
C THR A 27 6.13 -11.03 21.39
N ASN A 28 5.31 -9.99 21.20
CA ASN A 28 5.01 -9.44 19.89
C ASN A 28 5.84 -8.18 19.67
N PRO A 29 6.73 -8.14 18.66
CA PRO A 29 7.39 -6.91 18.28
C PRO A 29 6.30 -5.88 17.90
N THR A 30 6.27 -4.77 18.63
CA THR A 30 5.38 -3.64 18.30
C THR A 30 5.88 -3.03 16.99
N GLN A 31 5.17 -3.25 15.90
CA GLN A 31 5.44 -2.56 14.64
C GLN A 31 5.03 -1.09 14.78
N SER A 32 5.89 -0.19 14.32
CA SER A 32 5.53 1.22 14.23
C SER A 32 4.45 1.40 13.14
N TRP A 33 3.64 2.45 13.26
CA TRP A 33 2.64 2.74 12.23
C TRP A 33 3.27 3.01 10.85
N LEU A 34 4.52 3.47 10.79
CA LEU A 34 5.27 3.65 9.54
C LEU A 34 5.57 2.30 8.87
N GLU A 35 5.96 1.29 9.66
CA GLU A 35 6.18 -0.06 9.16
C GLU A 35 4.87 -0.66 8.63
N LEU A 36 3.78 -0.52 9.37
CA LEU A 36 2.45 -0.99 8.94
C LEU A 36 1.97 -0.26 7.68
N ARG A 37 2.14 1.08 7.64
CA ARG A 37 1.77 1.89 6.48
C ARG A 37 2.46 1.43 5.20
N ASP A 38 3.73 1.05 5.30
CA ASP A 38 4.58 0.73 4.15
C ASP A 38 4.76 -0.80 3.97
N GLU A 39 4.03 -1.60 4.74
CA GLU A 39 4.12 -3.06 4.69
C GLU A 39 3.68 -3.60 3.31
N ASN A 40 4.51 -4.48 2.73
CA ASN A 40 4.25 -5.09 1.42
C ASN A 40 3.95 -4.07 0.31
N LEU A 41 4.66 -2.95 0.33
CA LEU A 41 4.48 -1.83 -0.57
C LEU A 41 5.82 -1.27 -1.04
N THR A 42 5.95 -0.99 -2.33
CA THR A 42 7.04 -0.19 -2.88
C THR A 42 6.66 1.27 -2.87
N ARG A 43 7.35 2.07 -2.04
CA ARG A 43 7.17 3.53 -2.01
C ARG A 43 7.80 4.16 -3.25
N GLN A 44 7.08 5.07 -3.91
CA GLN A 44 7.67 5.84 -5.02
C GLN A 44 8.75 6.79 -4.50
N LYS A 45 9.83 6.93 -5.26
CA LYS A 45 10.94 7.85 -4.95
C LYS A 45 10.77 9.21 -5.62
N TYR A 46 10.03 9.26 -6.73
CA TYR A 46 9.80 10.48 -7.52
C TYR A 46 8.31 10.65 -7.81
N ASP A 47 7.86 11.89 -7.96
CA ASP A 47 6.44 12.24 -8.15
C ASP A 47 5.80 11.63 -9.42
N TYR A 48 6.61 11.23 -10.40
CA TYR A 48 6.16 10.67 -11.69
C TYR A 48 6.32 9.15 -11.80
N THR A 49 6.75 8.48 -10.74
CA THR A 49 7.03 7.03 -10.76
C THR A 49 5.96 6.17 -10.10
N CYS A 50 4.79 6.74 -9.78
CA CYS A 50 3.69 6.02 -9.13
C CYS A 50 3.31 4.73 -9.88
N GLY A 51 3.32 4.73 -11.22
CA GLY A 51 3.05 3.54 -12.02
C GLY A 51 4.10 2.45 -11.86
N ALA A 52 5.40 2.81 -11.91
CA ALA A 52 6.50 1.85 -11.71
C ALA A 52 6.48 1.27 -10.29
N ALA A 53 6.26 2.10 -9.27
CA ALA A 53 6.17 1.65 -7.88
C ALA A 53 4.93 0.77 -7.63
N SER A 54 3.78 1.09 -8.26
CA SER A 54 2.58 0.24 -8.20
C SER A 54 2.81 -1.13 -8.85
N LEU A 55 3.46 -1.17 -10.01
CA LEU A 55 3.81 -2.43 -10.67
C LEU A 55 4.82 -3.23 -9.85
N SER A 56 5.84 -2.57 -9.30
CA SER A 56 6.81 -3.16 -8.38
C SER A 56 6.09 -3.80 -7.18
N THR A 57 5.14 -3.10 -6.58
CA THR A 57 4.34 -3.62 -5.46
C THR A 57 3.65 -4.93 -5.82
N ILE A 58 2.94 -4.99 -6.95
CA ILE A 58 2.25 -6.22 -7.40
C ILE A 58 3.25 -7.34 -7.69
N PHE A 59 4.33 -7.05 -8.41
CA PHE A 59 5.27 -8.08 -8.84
C PHE A 59 6.09 -8.62 -7.66
N THR A 60 6.57 -7.76 -6.78
CA THR A 60 7.38 -8.16 -5.63
C THR A 60 6.55 -8.88 -4.56
N TYR A 61 5.42 -8.31 -4.15
CA TYR A 61 4.70 -8.79 -2.96
C TYR A 61 3.56 -9.75 -3.26
N TYR A 62 2.90 -9.62 -4.42
CA TYR A 62 1.83 -10.54 -4.79
C TYR A 62 2.35 -11.71 -5.63
N TYR A 63 3.11 -11.43 -6.71
CA TYR A 63 3.63 -12.48 -7.59
C TYR A 63 5.00 -13.03 -7.17
N LYS A 64 5.69 -12.40 -6.21
CA LYS A 64 7.02 -12.79 -5.70
C LYS A 64 8.07 -12.91 -6.80
N ILE A 65 8.09 -11.94 -7.71
CA ILE A 65 9.05 -11.86 -8.81
C ILE A 65 10.24 -11.01 -8.37
N ASP A 66 11.44 -11.58 -8.46
CA ASP A 66 12.69 -10.90 -8.13
C ASP A 66 13.04 -9.81 -9.15
N GLN A 67 13.85 -8.83 -8.70
CA GLN A 67 14.39 -7.76 -9.53
C GLN A 67 13.29 -6.94 -10.24
N THR A 68 12.25 -6.62 -9.52
CA THR A 68 11.14 -5.79 -9.99
C THR A 68 10.96 -4.54 -9.13
N ASP A 69 12.06 -3.99 -8.59
CA ASP A 69 12.00 -2.72 -7.88
C ASP A 69 11.64 -1.55 -8.81
N GLU A 70 11.21 -0.44 -8.22
CA GLU A 70 10.75 0.74 -8.95
C GLU A 70 11.78 1.23 -9.98
N PHE A 71 13.08 1.23 -9.60
CA PHE A 71 14.14 1.74 -10.46
C PHE A 71 14.36 0.84 -11.67
N ALA A 72 14.40 -0.48 -11.48
CA ALA A 72 14.57 -1.45 -12.57
C ALA A 72 13.42 -1.36 -13.59
N ILE A 73 12.17 -1.17 -13.10
CA ILE A 73 11.00 -0.96 -13.96
C ILE A 73 11.13 0.36 -14.73
N LEU A 74 11.48 1.44 -14.04
CA LEU A 74 11.66 2.77 -14.63
C LEU A 74 12.74 2.75 -15.70
N GLU A 75 13.92 2.19 -15.39
CA GLU A 75 15.05 2.07 -16.33
C GLU A 75 14.67 1.31 -17.59
N SER A 76 13.98 0.20 -17.45
CA SER A 76 13.50 -0.61 -18.57
C SER A 76 12.53 0.17 -19.46
N ILE A 77 11.55 0.87 -18.86
CA ILE A 77 10.58 1.69 -19.60
C ILE A 77 11.30 2.83 -20.36
N LEU A 78 12.22 3.52 -19.70
CA LEU A 78 12.96 4.64 -20.30
C LEU A 78 13.88 4.17 -21.42
N SER A 79 14.57 3.06 -21.23
CA SER A 79 15.39 2.43 -22.27
C SER A 79 14.56 2.06 -23.50
N GLY A 80 13.35 1.52 -23.29
CA GLY A 80 12.38 1.25 -24.36
C GLY A 80 11.92 2.50 -25.11
N LYS A 81 11.95 3.67 -24.47
CA LYS A 81 11.66 4.98 -25.06
C LYS A 81 12.93 5.66 -25.67
N GLY A 82 14.08 4.98 -25.63
CA GLY A 82 15.35 5.55 -26.11
C GLY A 82 15.97 6.59 -25.18
N ILE A 83 15.56 6.61 -23.91
CA ILE A 83 16.05 7.54 -22.89
C ILE A 83 17.02 6.80 -21.96
N ASP A 84 18.29 7.22 -21.97
CA ASP A 84 19.31 6.69 -21.07
C ASP A 84 19.39 7.54 -19.80
N ILE A 85 18.98 6.98 -18.66
CA ILE A 85 18.98 7.66 -17.36
C ILE A 85 20.39 7.88 -16.79
N ASN A 86 21.39 7.13 -17.28
CA ASN A 86 22.77 7.24 -16.81
C ASN A 86 23.53 8.39 -17.49
N LYS A 87 22.96 9.01 -18.53
CA LYS A 87 23.56 10.20 -19.16
C LYS A 87 23.37 11.43 -18.27
N LYS A 88 24.47 12.03 -17.85
CA LYS A 88 24.55 13.24 -17.02
C LYS A 88 23.82 14.48 -17.59
N GLU A 89 23.33 14.41 -18.83
CA GLU A 89 22.66 15.52 -19.52
C GLU A 89 21.18 15.71 -19.15
N HIS A 90 20.60 14.75 -18.43
CA HIS A 90 19.18 14.84 -18.04
C HIS A 90 19.07 15.21 -16.57
N SER A 91 18.68 16.46 -16.29
CA SER A 91 18.21 16.82 -14.94
C SER A 91 16.94 16.04 -14.61
N ILE A 92 16.72 15.73 -13.32
CA ILE A 92 15.48 15.08 -12.82
C ILE A 92 14.23 15.83 -13.30
N GLU A 93 14.30 17.15 -13.43
CA GLU A 93 13.23 18.01 -13.94
C GLU A 93 12.93 17.81 -15.44
N GLN A 94 13.96 17.57 -16.24
CA GLN A 94 13.80 17.26 -17.67
C GLN A 94 13.23 15.86 -17.88
N LEU A 95 13.63 14.90 -17.03
CA LEU A 95 13.02 13.57 -17.00
C LEU A 95 11.56 13.64 -16.62
N ARG A 96 11.19 14.40 -15.58
CA ARG A 96 9.79 14.60 -15.16
C ARG A 96 8.88 15.10 -16.29
N LYS A 97 9.34 16.03 -17.11
CA LYS A 97 8.58 16.56 -18.26
C LYS A 97 8.48 15.62 -19.45
N LYS A 98 9.45 14.69 -19.59
CA LYS A 98 9.52 13.75 -20.73
C LYS A 98 8.98 12.36 -20.41
N VAL A 99 8.84 12.02 -19.14
CA VAL A 99 8.52 10.67 -18.69
C VAL A 99 7.15 10.64 -18.03
N SER A 100 6.12 10.57 -18.88
CA SER A 100 4.82 10.08 -18.46
C SER A 100 4.81 8.56 -18.61
N ILE A 101 4.64 7.82 -17.52
CA ILE A 101 4.47 6.37 -17.53
C ILE A 101 2.97 6.10 -17.76
N SER A 102 2.66 5.35 -18.80
CA SER A 102 1.30 4.97 -19.15
C SER A 102 1.01 3.49 -18.83
N PHE A 103 -0.27 3.10 -18.86
CA PHE A 103 -0.63 1.67 -18.79
C PHE A 103 0.00 0.84 -19.91
N TYR A 104 0.22 1.44 -21.07
CA TYR A 104 0.93 0.78 -22.16
C TYR A 104 2.38 0.46 -21.78
N ASP A 105 3.10 1.43 -21.23
CA ASP A 105 4.50 1.24 -20.81
C ASP A 105 4.64 0.14 -19.73
N LEU A 106 3.74 0.16 -18.74
CA LEU A 106 3.69 -0.87 -17.68
C LEU A 106 3.35 -2.24 -18.27
N GLY A 107 2.45 -2.27 -19.24
CA GLY A 107 2.07 -3.49 -19.96
C GLY A 107 3.23 -4.07 -20.77
N GLU A 108 3.97 -3.25 -21.49
CA GLU A 108 5.16 -3.72 -22.27
C GLU A 108 6.22 -4.29 -21.33
N TYR A 109 6.51 -3.62 -20.22
CA TYR A 109 7.42 -4.19 -19.21
C TYR A 109 6.89 -5.54 -18.66
N ALA A 110 5.62 -5.64 -18.31
CA ALA A 110 5.03 -6.86 -17.79
C ALA A 110 5.13 -8.04 -18.78
N LYS A 111 5.04 -7.78 -20.09
CA LYS A 111 5.25 -8.80 -21.13
C LYS A 111 6.65 -9.39 -21.10
N THR A 112 7.67 -8.57 -20.83
CA THR A 112 9.07 -9.05 -20.70
C THR A 112 9.27 -9.96 -19.49
N ARG A 113 8.40 -9.81 -18.47
CA ARG A 113 8.42 -10.62 -17.26
C ARG A 113 7.51 -11.85 -17.32
N GLY A 114 6.94 -12.16 -18.48
CA GLY A 114 6.11 -13.35 -18.68
C GLY A 114 4.64 -13.17 -18.31
N PHE A 115 4.15 -11.93 -18.27
CA PHE A 115 2.76 -11.63 -17.98
C PHE A 115 1.99 -11.18 -19.23
N THR A 116 0.68 -11.36 -19.20
CA THR A 116 -0.26 -10.75 -20.14
C THR A 116 -0.93 -9.58 -19.42
N PRO A 117 -0.63 -8.32 -19.82
CA PRO A 117 -1.33 -7.16 -19.30
C PRO A 117 -2.73 -7.09 -19.89
N ILE A 118 -3.73 -6.78 -19.06
CA ILE A 118 -5.13 -6.63 -19.46
C ILE A 118 -5.63 -5.29 -18.96
N GLY A 119 -5.80 -4.34 -19.87
CA GLY A 119 -6.44 -3.05 -19.58
C GLY A 119 -7.96 -3.20 -19.67
N LEU A 120 -8.68 -2.79 -18.63
CA LEU A 120 -10.13 -2.82 -18.57
C LEU A 120 -10.68 -1.47 -18.14
N ALA A 121 -11.92 -1.20 -18.57
CA ALA A 121 -12.72 -0.12 -18.05
C ALA A 121 -13.88 -0.72 -17.24
N LEU A 122 -14.03 -0.30 -15.97
CA LEU A 122 -14.95 -0.89 -15.00
C LEU A 122 -15.68 0.20 -14.21
N ASP A 123 -16.84 -0.18 -13.66
CA ASP A 123 -17.48 0.52 -12.57
C ASP A 123 -17.05 -0.08 -11.21
N MET A 124 -17.55 0.48 -10.10
CA MET A 124 -17.27 0.02 -8.74
C MET A 124 -17.75 -1.40 -8.49
N GLU A 125 -18.93 -1.78 -9.04
CA GLU A 125 -19.51 -3.09 -8.84
C GLU A 125 -18.65 -4.20 -9.47
N ASN A 126 -18.12 -3.96 -10.67
CA ASN A 126 -17.25 -4.90 -11.35
C ASN A 126 -15.82 -4.89 -10.76
N LEU A 127 -15.34 -3.75 -10.29
CA LEU A 127 -14.08 -3.66 -9.57
C LEU A 127 -14.11 -4.52 -8.29
N ALA A 128 -15.23 -4.49 -7.55
CA ALA A 128 -15.41 -5.27 -6.31
C ALA A 128 -15.29 -6.80 -6.52
N LYS A 129 -15.55 -7.29 -7.73
CA LYS A 129 -15.51 -8.73 -8.06
C LYS A 129 -14.08 -9.24 -8.30
N LEU A 130 -13.10 -8.36 -8.41
CA LEU A 130 -11.73 -8.77 -8.69
C LEU A 130 -11.09 -9.43 -7.45
N GLN A 131 -10.43 -10.57 -7.69
CA GLN A 131 -9.74 -11.35 -6.66
C GLN A 131 -8.21 -11.29 -6.81
N ILE A 132 -7.72 -10.37 -7.62
CA ILE A 132 -6.30 -10.13 -7.84
C ILE A 132 -6.04 -8.62 -7.70
N PRO A 133 -4.84 -8.21 -7.28
CA PRO A 133 -4.51 -6.79 -7.24
C PRO A 133 -4.40 -6.24 -8.66
N VAL A 134 -4.86 -5.01 -8.84
CA VAL A 134 -4.79 -4.30 -10.12
C VAL A 134 -4.29 -2.88 -9.93
N ILE A 135 -3.62 -2.32 -10.92
CA ILE A 135 -3.33 -0.89 -10.92
C ILE A 135 -4.60 -0.14 -11.35
N VAL A 136 -5.06 0.77 -10.53
CA VAL A 136 -6.15 1.71 -10.83
C VAL A 136 -5.57 3.05 -11.24
N HIS A 137 -6.21 3.69 -12.23
CA HIS A 137 -5.95 5.07 -12.58
C HIS A 137 -6.96 5.96 -11.87
N ILE A 138 -6.48 6.86 -11.04
CA ILE A 138 -7.29 7.75 -10.21
C ILE A 138 -6.84 9.19 -10.36
N ASN A 139 -7.72 10.13 -10.04
CA ASN A 139 -7.39 11.54 -9.95
C ASN A 139 -7.32 11.94 -8.47
N VAL A 140 -6.17 12.42 -8.06
CA VAL A 140 -5.92 12.90 -6.69
C VAL A 140 -5.65 14.39 -6.76
N ARG A 141 -6.60 15.21 -6.33
CA ARG A 141 -6.45 16.69 -6.35
C ARG A 141 -6.02 17.22 -7.73
N GLU A 142 -6.74 16.80 -8.76
CA GLU A 142 -6.49 17.19 -10.17
C GLU A 142 -5.18 16.64 -10.77
N VAL A 143 -4.50 15.74 -10.05
CA VAL A 143 -3.30 15.05 -10.55
C VAL A 143 -3.62 13.60 -10.86
N GLU A 144 -3.30 13.17 -12.09
CA GLU A 144 -3.40 11.75 -12.48
C GLU A 144 -2.42 10.90 -11.66
N HIS A 145 -2.89 9.79 -11.12
CA HIS A 145 -2.14 8.95 -10.21
C HIS A 145 -2.46 7.46 -10.42
N PHE A 146 -1.45 6.62 -10.23
CA PHE A 146 -1.60 5.17 -10.21
C PHE A 146 -1.45 4.64 -8.80
N SER A 147 -2.37 3.75 -8.42
CA SER A 147 -2.37 3.08 -7.12
C SER A 147 -2.73 1.61 -7.28
N VAL A 148 -2.40 0.77 -6.30
CA VAL A 148 -2.75 -0.65 -6.32
C VAL A 148 -4.04 -0.87 -5.54
N PHE A 149 -5.09 -1.29 -6.24
CA PHE A 149 -6.32 -1.75 -5.62
C PHE A 149 -6.13 -3.16 -5.06
N LYS A 150 -6.44 -3.34 -3.77
CA LYS A 150 -6.37 -4.64 -3.07
C LYS A 150 -7.75 -5.26 -2.83
N GLY A 151 -8.80 -4.45 -2.80
CA GLY A 151 -10.16 -4.91 -2.54
C GLY A 151 -11.01 -3.82 -1.91
N MET A 152 -12.23 -4.19 -1.55
CA MET A 152 -13.15 -3.32 -0.81
C MET A 152 -14.06 -4.14 0.09
N ASP A 153 -14.56 -3.53 1.17
CA ASP A 153 -15.61 -4.06 2.03
C ASP A 153 -16.89 -3.22 1.92
N SER A 154 -17.77 -3.29 2.92
CA SER A 154 -19.01 -2.50 2.97
C SER A 154 -18.78 -0.98 3.05
N ASP A 155 -17.66 -0.54 3.61
CA ASP A 155 -17.41 0.85 4.00
C ASP A 155 -16.29 1.49 3.20
N PHE A 156 -15.25 0.72 2.86
CA PHE A 156 -14.01 1.25 2.32
C PHE A 156 -13.48 0.48 1.11
N VAL A 157 -12.73 1.20 0.29
CA VAL A 157 -11.81 0.69 -0.72
C VAL A 157 -10.39 0.72 -0.16
N TYR A 158 -9.64 -0.37 -0.33
CA TYR A 158 -8.29 -0.57 0.20
C TYR A 158 -7.26 -0.47 -0.91
N LEU A 159 -6.30 0.43 -0.73
CA LEU A 159 -5.23 0.67 -1.69
C LEU A 159 -3.86 0.47 -1.04
N ALA A 160 -2.93 -0.14 -1.77
CA ALA A 160 -1.51 -0.01 -1.52
C ALA A 160 -0.98 1.12 -2.42
N ASP A 161 -0.93 2.32 -1.87
CA ASP A 161 -0.63 3.55 -2.61
C ASP A 161 0.85 3.91 -2.51
N PRO A 162 1.56 4.07 -3.64
CA PRO A 162 3.00 4.35 -3.62
C PRO A 162 3.37 5.70 -3.00
N SER A 163 2.43 6.67 -2.96
CA SER A 163 2.65 7.98 -2.35
C SER A 163 2.21 8.03 -0.88
N PHE A 164 1.08 7.38 -0.56
CA PHE A 164 0.45 7.51 0.75
C PHE A 164 0.65 6.30 1.67
N GLY A 165 1.01 5.15 1.12
CA GLY A 165 1.11 3.89 1.88
C GLY A 165 -0.15 3.04 1.78
N ASN A 166 -0.33 2.10 2.69
CA ASN A 166 -1.57 1.36 2.81
C ASN A 166 -2.66 2.28 3.34
N ILE A 167 -3.65 2.57 2.51
CA ILE A 167 -4.75 3.49 2.82
C ILE A 167 -6.10 2.87 2.52
N LYS A 168 -7.12 3.32 3.23
CA LYS A 168 -8.52 3.03 2.95
C LYS A 168 -9.29 4.32 2.70
N ILE A 169 -10.19 4.27 1.73
CA ILE A 169 -10.94 5.42 1.22
C ILE A 169 -12.42 5.05 1.21
N SER A 170 -13.31 5.95 1.64
CA SER A 170 -14.75 5.72 1.51
C SER A 170 -15.14 5.48 0.05
N HIS A 171 -16.15 4.65 -0.18
CA HIS A 171 -16.62 4.31 -1.53
C HIS A 171 -16.94 5.56 -2.36
N LYS A 172 -17.62 6.53 -1.74
CA LYS A 172 -17.96 7.79 -2.41
C LYS A 172 -16.71 8.53 -2.88
N LYS A 173 -15.73 8.70 -1.98
CA LYS A 173 -14.51 9.44 -2.31
C LYS A 173 -13.67 8.73 -3.34
N PHE A 174 -13.54 7.40 -3.24
CA PHE A 174 -12.84 6.61 -4.24
C PHE A 174 -13.55 6.69 -5.61
N GLN A 175 -14.86 6.62 -5.66
CA GLN A 175 -15.62 6.75 -6.91
C GLN A 175 -15.38 8.10 -7.60
N GLU A 176 -15.36 9.20 -6.85
CA GLU A 176 -15.02 10.54 -7.37
C GLU A 176 -13.62 10.56 -8.00
N MET A 177 -12.65 9.86 -7.40
CA MET A 177 -11.27 9.78 -7.90
C MET A 177 -11.12 8.82 -9.08
N PHE A 178 -11.90 7.72 -9.11
CA PHE A 178 -11.75 6.62 -10.07
C PHE A 178 -12.53 6.84 -11.38
N TYR A 179 -13.67 7.54 -11.34
CA TYR A 179 -14.51 7.76 -12.51
C TYR A 179 -13.96 8.91 -13.35
N GLN A 180 -13.02 8.57 -14.26
CA GLN A 180 -12.26 9.52 -15.08
C GLN A 180 -12.71 9.52 -16.57
N ARG A 181 -13.75 8.75 -16.91
CA ARG A 181 -14.25 8.64 -18.28
C ARG A 181 -15.69 9.16 -18.34
N GLU A 182 -16.08 9.73 -19.49
CA GLU A 182 -17.45 10.14 -19.77
C GLU A 182 -18.42 8.95 -19.96
N ASP A 183 -17.88 7.74 -20.17
CA ASP A 183 -18.66 6.52 -20.30
C ASP A 183 -19.25 6.11 -18.95
N ALA A 184 -20.54 6.35 -18.75
CA ALA A 184 -21.26 6.07 -17.51
C ALA A 184 -21.31 4.57 -17.16
N LYS A 185 -21.15 3.66 -18.13
CA LYS A 185 -21.19 2.23 -17.90
C LYS A 185 -19.83 1.69 -17.42
N TYR A 186 -18.74 2.27 -17.92
CA TYR A 186 -17.38 1.83 -17.64
C TYR A 186 -16.49 3.05 -17.35
N PRO A 187 -16.73 3.75 -16.25
CA PRO A 187 -16.12 5.06 -16.00
C PRO A 187 -14.70 5.01 -15.48
N GLY A 188 -14.28 3.92 -14.84
CA GLY A 188 -12.93 3.75 -14.28
C GLY A 188 -12.01 2.98 -15.20
N ARG A 189 -10.69 3.09 -14.98
CA ARG A 189 -9.65 2.38 -15.75
C ARG A 189 -8.75 1.59 -14.83
N ILE A 190 -8.45 0.34 -15.23
CA ILE A 190 -7.54 -0.54 -14.51
C ILE A 190 -6.56 -1.24 -15.45
N LEU A 191 -5.44 -1.70 -14.89
CA LEU A 191 -4.50 -2.60 -15.55
C LEU A 191 -4.25 -3.81 -14.64
N ALA A 192 -4.63 -4.98 -15.14
CA ALA A 192 -4.39 -6.27 -14.51
C ALA A 192 -3.22 -7.01 -15.20
N PHE A 193 -2.58 -7.91 -14.45
CA PHE A 193 -1.45 -8.71 -14.95
C PHE A 193 -1.76 -10.19 -14.70
N VAL A 194 -1.81 -10.98 -15.78
CA VAL A 194 -2.08 -12.42 -15.69
C VAL A 194 -0.82 -13.18 -16.12
N PRO A 195 -0.26 -14.08 -15.28
CA PRO A 195 0.87 -14.90 -15.67
C PRO A 195 0.55 -15.72 -16.94
N LYS A 196 1.46 -15.74 -17.92
CA LYS A 196 1.33 -16.59 -19.10
C LYS A 196 1.42 -18.08 -18.74
N ASP A 197 2.27 -18.41 -17.77
CA ASP A 197 2.41 -19.76 -17.22
C ASP A 197 2.00 -19.75 -15.75
N ARG A 198 0.74 -20.09 -15.50
CA ARG A 198 0.16 -20.12 -14.15
C ARG A 198 0.77 -21.21 -13.26
N ALA A 199 1.38 -22.24 -13.86
CA ALA A 199 1.98 -23.33 -13.08
C ALA A 199 3.30 -22.90 -12.41
N LYS A 200 3.95 -21.86 -12.92
CA LYS A 200 5.24 -21.37 -12.40
C LYS A 200 5.14 -20.25 -11.37
N ILE A 201 3.97 -19.64 -11.22
CA ILE A 201 3.77 -18.50 -10.34
C ILE A 201 2.66 -18.83 -9.36
N GLU A 202 3.02 -18.92 -8.08
CA GLU A 202 2.08 -19.06 -6.97
C GLU A 202 1.88 -17.71 -6.30
N PRO A 203 0.73 -17.02 -6.53
CA PRO A 203 0.48 -15.72 -5.97
C PRO A 203 0.35 -15.76 -4.45
N ASN A 204 0.91 -14.76 -3.77
CA ASN A 204 0.76 -14.57 -2.35
C ASN A 204 -0.64 -14.04 -2.00
N GLN A 205 -1.57 -14.94 -1.68
CA GLN A 205 -2.95 -14.56 -1.34
C GLN A 205 -3.04 -13.72 -0.06
N ALA A 206 -2.06 -13.83 0.86
CA ALA A 206 -2.01 -12.98 2.05
C ALA A 206 -1.85 -11.49 1.70
N PHE A 207 -1.28 -11.16 0.53
CA PHE A 207 -1.21 -9.77 0.05
C PHE A 207 -2.60 -9.15 -0.12
N MET A 208 -3.62 -9.94 -0.47
CA MET A 208 -5.00 -9.49 -0.66
C MET A 208 -5.80 -9.41 0.65
N HIS A 209 -5.19 -9.78 1.79
CA HIS A 209 -5.87 -9.70 3.07
C HIS A 209 -6.12 -8.24 3.47
N LEU A 210 -7.36 -7.92 3.81
CA LEU A 210 -7.80 -6.59 4.19
C LEU A 210 -7.89 -6.50 5.71
N ASP A 211 -6.74 -6.39 6.40
CA ASP A 211 -6.75 -6.05 7.81
C ASP A 211 -6.98 -4.55 7.97
N ASN A 212 -8.16 -4.21 8.43
CA ASN A 212 -8.62 -2.82 8.56
C ASN A 212 -7.70 -1.98 9.47
N SER A 213 -6.99 -2.61 10.42
CA SER A 213 -6.05 -1.93 11.34
C SER A 213 -4.77 -1.44 10.65
N LEU A 214 -4.38 -2.08 9.52
CA LEU A 214 -3.17 -1.75 8.78
C LEU A 214 -3.34 -0.53 7.85
N PHE A 215 -4.58 -0.09 7.62
CA PHE A 215 -4.87 0.95 6.63
C PHE A 215 -5.26 2.27 7.28
N MET A 216 -4.59 3.34 6.86
CA MET A 216 -4.96 4.69 7.28
C MET A 216 -6.16 5.20 6.50
N VAL A 217 -7.05 5.94 7.17
CA VAL A 217 -8.17 6.61 6.50
C VAL A 217 -7.64 7.79 5.69
N TYR A 218 -7.81 7.71 4.37
CA TYR A 218 -7.26 8.69 3.42
C TYR A 218 -7.79 10.09 3.63
N GLU A 219 -9.08 10.24 3.97
CA GLU A 219 -9.70 11.54 4.23
C GLU A 219 -9.00 12.31 5.36
N ILE A 220 -8.49 11.60 6.37
CA ILE A 220 -7.73 12.22 7.47
C ILE A 220 -6.38 12.75 6.96
N ILE A 221 -5.77 12.07 5.99
CA ILE A 221 -4.50 12.52 5.38
C ILE A 221 -4.72 13.77 4.53
N LEU A 222 -5.87 13.86 3.85
CA LEU A 222 -6.20 15.00 3.00
C LEU A 222 -6.53 16.28 3.79
N ASP A 223 -7.18 16.13 4.96
CA ASP A 223 -7.60 17.26 5.79
C ASP A 223 -6.46 17.90 6.57
N ARG A 224 -5.31 17.23 6.67
CA ARG A 224 -4.11 17.85 7.24
C ARG A 224 -3.47 18.79 6.23
N HIS A 225 -4.00 19.99 6.15
CA HIS A 225 -3.23 21.14 5.70
C HIS A 225 -2.22 21.47 6.81
N LEU A 226 -1.05 20.88 6.70
CA LEU A 226 0.15 21.27 7.44
C LEU A 226 1.04 22.09 6.51
#